data_68a0538c5ff12d07aec56bb2a1061880
#
_entry.id   68a0538c5ff12d07aec56bb2a1061880
#
_cell.length_a   1.000
_cell.length_b   1.000
_cell.length_c   1.000
_cell.angle_alpha   90.00
_cell.angle_beta   90.00
_cell.angle_gamma   90.00
#
_symmetry.space_group_name_H-M   'P 1'
#
loop_
_entity.id
_entity.type
_entity.pdbx_description
1 polymer ?
#
loop_
_entity_poly.entity_id
_entity_poly.type
_entity_poly.pdbx_seq_one_letter_code
_entity_poly.pdbx_strand_id
1 'polypeptide(L)'
;MKNAIKTIFILSSFLLVFSLYSFADGKPFEGEVTYEITYPESNLDASVMEMFPKSMKVYIKDEFSKTVLNTGMGKTSNIFNSKEMYSITLLDMMGQKYALRSSTEIINDKIEKAPSSQIEFLDETKVISGYTCKKAIVTIKDELIKTESELIVYYSEEFSQKNLNKDNPIFHGIKGIMLEYEIDTQGILMKFTASSIEVKKISKKEFKIPKNYEVTTEAELKSKFGGM
;
A
#
# COMPACT_ATOMS: atom_id res chain seq x y z
N MET A 1 33.60 -19.52 66.61
CA MET A 1 32.30 -19.96 66.12
C MET A 1 31.87 -18.88 65.11
N LYS A 2 32.02 -19.16 63.83
CA LYS A 2 31.78 -18.20 62.75
C LYS A 2 30.59 -18.70 61.92
N ASN A 3 29.49 -17.99 62.00
CA ASN A 3 28.32 -18.23 61.15
C ASN A 3 28.49 -17.46 59.85
N ALA A 4 28.62 -18.18 58.75
CA ALA A 4 28.61 -17.60 57.44
C ALA A 4 27.17 -17.55 56.90
N ILE A 5 26.68 -16.33 56.73
CA ILE A 5 25.40 -16.06 56.05
C ILE A 5 25.64 -16.19 54.56
N LYS A 6 25.01 -17.20 53.94
CA LYS A 6 24.98 -17.34 52.48
C LYS A 6 23.87 -16.46 51.92
N THR A 7 24.25 -15.37 51.28
CA THR A 7 23.34 -14.52 50.52
C THR A 7 23.08 -15.19 49.15
N ILE A 8 21.88 -15.67 48.96
CA ILE A 8 21.42 -16.23 47.68
C ILE A 8 20.97 -15.03 46.81
N PHE A 9 21.75 -14.73 45.78
CA PHE A 9 21.34 -13.81 44.72
C PHE A 9 20.39 -14.57 43.80
N ILE A 10 19.10 -14.26 43.85
CA ILE A 10 18.09 -14.70 42.89
C ILE A 10 18.20 -13.73 41.70
N LEU A 11 18.92 -14.14 40.65
CA LEU A 11 18.95 -13.44 39.38
C LEU A 11 17.62 -13.73 38.65
N SER A 12 16.67 -12.81 38.80
CA SER A 12 15.40 -12.84 38.06
C SER A 12 15.72 -12.54 36.60
N SER A 13 15.90 -13.59 35.79
CA SER A 13 15.99 -13.52 34.35
C SER A 13 14.60 -13.20 33.80
N PHE A 14 14.36 -11.91 33.53
CA PHE A 14 13.19 -11.46 32.77
C PHE A 14 13.38 -11.89 31.32
N LEU A 15 12.95 -13.11 31.00
CA LEU A 15 12.86 -13.58 29.63
C LEU A 15 11.79 -12.75 28.92
N LEU A 16 12.24 -11.72 28.17
CA LEU A 16 11.44 -11.07 27.15
C LEU A 16 11.15 -12.15 26.07
N VAL A 17 9.99 -12.76 26.15
CA VAL A 17 9.47 -13.60 25.09
C VAL A 17 9.10 -12.67 23.94
N PHE A 18 10.06 -12.35 23.10
CA PHE A 18 9.77 -11.91 21.74
C PHE A 18 9.07 -13.11 21.07
N SER A 19 7.74 -13.04 20.99
CA SER A 19 6.97 -13.91 20.12
C SER A 19 7.36 -13.54 18.70
N LEU A 20 8.42 -14.21 18.18
CA LEU A 20 8.69 -14.30 16.77
C LEU A 20 7.48 -15.00 16.16
N TYR A 21 6.52 -14.23 15.70
CA TYR A 21 5.54 -14.71 14.75
C TYR A 21 6.30 -15.01 13.46
N SER A 22 7.01 -16.14 13.44
CA SER A 22 7.47 -16.74 12.20
C SER A 22 6.19 -17.10 11.44
N PHE A 23 5.90 -16.40 10.36
CA PHE A 23 4.93 -16.89 9.39
C PHE A 23 5.51 -18.19 8.83
N ALA A 24 5.08 -19.32 9.40
CA ALA A 24 5.39 -20.62 8.86
C ALA A 24 4.95 -20.63 7.40
N ASP A 25 5.86 -21.04 6.52
CA ASP A 25 5.64 -21.23 5.09
C ASP A 25 4.21 -21.68 4.77
N GLY A 26 3.47 -20.87 4.03
CA GLY A 26 2.31 -21.33 3.29
C GLY A 26 0.97 -20.65 3.49
N LYS A 27 0.73 -19.82 4.51
CA LYS A 27 -0.57 -19.13 4.60
C LYS A 27 -0.48 -17.73 3.99
N PRO A 28 -1.36 -17.40 3.01
CA PRO A 28 -1.45 -16.05 2.49
C PRO A 28 -1.78 -15.06 3.62
N PHE A 29 -1.24 -13.86 3.54
CA PHE A 29 -1.55 -12.79 4.48
C PHE A 29 -3.03 -12.41 4.39
N GLU A 30 -3.71 -12.34 5.53
CA GLU A 30 -5.02 -11.73 5.66
C GLU A 30 -4.95 -10.70 6.77
N GLY A 31 -5.24 -9.42 6.42
CA GLY A 31 -5.09 -8.35 7.41
C GLY A 31 -5.22 -6.95 6.83
N GLU A 32 -4.77 -5.98 7.64
CA GLU A 32 -4.74 -4.55 7.34
C GLU A 32 -3.32 -4.03 7.49
N VAL A 33 -2.87 -3.22 6.52
CA VAL A 33 -1.65 -2.43 6.61
C VAL A 33 -2.06 -0.96 6.62
N THR A 34 -1.59 -0.19 7.59
CA THR A 34 -1.78 1.26 7.65
C THR A 34 -0.47 1.94 7.31
N TYR A 35 -0.52 2.90 6.39
CA TYR A 35 0.61 3.72 5.97
C TYR A 35 0.41 5.15 6.44
N GLU A 36 1.49 5.77 6.89
CA GLU A 36 1.66 7.20 6.96
C GLU A 36 2.15 7.71 5.60
N ILE A 37 1.64 8.87 5.17
CA ILE A 37 2.03 9.51 3.91
C ILE A 37 2.71 10.83 4.25
N THR A 38 3.93 10.99 3.77
CA THR A 38 4.70 12.22 3.88
C THR A 38 5.04 12.79 2.50
N TYR A 39 5.38 14.07 2.46
CA TYR A 39 5.64 14.84 1.23
C TYR A 39 6.99 15.53 1.36
N PRO A 40 8.11 14.79 1.21
CA PRO A 40 9.45 15.25 1.61
C PRO A 40 9.95 16.47 0.86
N GLU A 41 9.50 16.70 -0.37
CA GLU A 41 9.98 17.79 -1.23
C GLU A 41 8.87 18.80 -1.60
N SER A 42 7.77 18.80 -0.84
CA SER A 42 6.64 19.68 -1.14
C SER A 42 6.89 21.11 -0.63
N ASN A 43 6.82 22.08 -1.54
CA ASN A 43 6.79 23.53 -1.24
C ASN A 43 5.36 24.08 -1.25
N LEU A 44 4.34 23.22 -1.15
CA LEU A 44 2.94 23.64 -1.15
C LEU A 44 2.56 24.34 0.16
N ASP A 45 1.67 25.32 0.07
CA ASP A 45 1.12 26.00 1.24
C ASP A 45 0.43 25.00 2.18
N ALA A 46 0.48 25.25 3.49
CA ALA A 46 -0.10 24.39 4.51
C ALA A 46 -1.61 24.12 4.26
N SER A 47 -2.36 25.12 3.79
CA SER A 47 -3.77 24.97 3.44
C SER A 47 -4.02 24.03 2.26
N VAL A 48 -3.12 23.99 1.30
CA VAL A 48 -3.17 23.04 0.18
C VAL A 48 -2.80 21.65 0.66
N MET A 49 -1.78 21.54 1.53
CA MET A 49 -1.35 20.26 2.11
C MET A 49 -2.44 19.58 2.96
N GLU A 50 -3.37 20.33 3.55
CA GLU A 50 -4.52 19.77 4.26
C GLU A 50 -5.50 19.01 3.35
N MET A 51 -5.48 19.28 2.06
CA MET A 51 -6.30 18.56 1.07
C MET A 51 -5.73 17.21 0.69
N PHE A 52 -4.44 16.97 0.93
CA PHE A 52 -3.75 15.73 0.58
C PHE A 52 -3.93 14.65 1.65
N PRO A 53 -3.91 13.35 1.25
CA PRO A 53 -4.05 12.26 2.20
C PRO A 53 -2.82 12.17 3.11
N LYS A 54 -3.04 12.06 4.43
CA LYS A 54 -1.99 11.87 5.45
C LYS A 54 -1.79 10.40 5.81
N SER A 55 -2.72 9.54 5.42
CA SER A 55 -2.65 8.11 5.68
C SER A 55 -3.39 7.30 4.63
N MET A 56 -2.99 6.05 4.50
CA MET A 56 -3.61 5.07 3.63
C MET A 56 -3.81 3.76 4.38
N LYS A 57 -4.91 3.08 4.14
CA LYS A 57 -5.16 1.72 4.63
C LYS A 57 -5.26 0.75 3.48
N VAL A 58 -4.63 -0.41 3.62
CA VAL A 58 -4.72 -1.51 2.66
C VAL A 58 -5.24 -2.74 3.36
N TYR A 59 -6.38 -3.25 2.90
CA TYR A 59 -6.96 -4.52 3.33
C TYR A 59 -6.59 -5.59 2.33
N ILE A 60 -6.12 -6.74 2.81
CA ILE A 60 -5.68 -7.85 1.97
C ILE A 60 -6.36 -9.12 2.43
N LYS A 61 -6.90 -9.88 1.47
CA LYS A 61 -7.49 -11.19 1.70
C LYS A 61 -7.54 -11.99 0.41
N ASP A 62 -6.97 -13.20 0.43
CA ASP A 62 -6.94 -14.09 -0.74
C ASP A 62 -6.36 -13.34 -1.98
N GLU A 63 -7.09 -13.30 -3.08
CA GLU A 63 -6.74 -12.55 -4.30
C GLU A 63 -7.15 -11.07 -4.28
N PHE A 64 -7.77 -10.60 -3.19
CA PHE A 64 -8.26 -9.23 -3.10
C PHE A 64 -7.33 -8.31 -2.33
N SER A 65 -7.19 -7.09 -2.83
CA SER A 65 -6.71 -5.94 -2.07
C SER A 65 -7.71 -4.80 -2.12
N LYS A 66 -7.77 -3.98 -1.08
CA LYS A 66 -8.54 -2.73 -1.05
C LYS A 66 -7.70 -1.65 -0.43
N THR A 67 -7.37 -0.66 -1.22
CA THR A 67 -6.71 0.57 -0.75
C THR A 67 -7.75 1.61 -0.40
N VAL A 68 -7.55 2.34 0.68
CA VAL A 68 -8.43 3.42 1.15
C VAL A 68 -7.61 4.65 1.44
N LEU A 69 -7.92 5.74 0.77
CA LEU A 69 -7.35 7.08 0.96
C LEU A 69 -8.43 8.04 1.40
N ASN A 70 -8.15 8.82 2.45
CA ASN A 70 -9.00 9.93 2.87
C ASN A 70 -8.27 11.23 2.58
N THR A 71 -8.94 12.16 1.93
CA THR A 71 -8.46 13.51 1.59
C THR A 71 -9.39 14.56 2.16
N GLY A 72 -9.00 15.82 2.12
CA GLY A 72 -9.90 16.93 2.49
C GLY A 72 -11.17 17.02 1.62
N MET A 73 -11.15 16.45 0.42
CA MET A 73 -12.30 16.44 -0.52
C MET A 73 -13.19 15.20 -0.39
N GLY A 74 -12.78 14.18 0.35
CA GLY A 74 -13.55 12.96 0.50
C GLY A 74 -12.71 11.71 0.62
N LYS A 75 -13.31 10.57 0.28
CA LYS A 75 -12.72 9.24 0.41
C LYS A 75 -12.67 8.55 -0.94
N THR A 76 -11.51 8.05 -1.30
CA THR A 76 -11.32 7.17 -2.46
C THR A 76 -10.91 5.79 -1.98
N SER A 77 -11.47 4.76 -2.60
CA SER A 77 -11.03 3.38 -2.36
C SER A 77 -10.87 2.65 -3.69
N ASN A 78 -9.81 1.85 -3.81
CA ASN A 78 -9.62 0.97 -4.96
C ASN A 78 -9.62 -0.48 -4.49
N ILE A 79 -10.50 -1.29 -5.04
CA ILE A 79 -10.60 -2.73 -4.82
C ILE A 79 -10.03 -3.41 -6.05
N PHE A 80 -9.05 -4.29 -5.87
CA PHE A 80 -8.44 -5.04 -6.96
C PHE A 80 -8.56 -6.54 -6.71
N ASN A 81 -8.91 -7.29 -7.76
CA ASN A 81 -8.85 -8.75 -7.77
C ASN A 81 -7.70 -9.19 -8.69
N SER A 82 -6.63 -9.70 -8.10
CA SER A 82 -5.40 -10.07 -8.82
C SER A 82 -5.54 -11.35 -9.66
N LYS A 83 -6.54 -12.20 -9.38
CA LYS A 83 -6.84 -13.42 -10.12
C LYS A 83 -7.65 -13.13 -11.36
N GLU A 84 -8.71 -12.35 -11.22
CA GLU A 84 -9.64 -12.03 -12.30
C GLU A 84 -9.26 -10.74 -13.05
N MET A 85 -8.23 -10.03 -12.57
CA MET A 85 -7.71 -8.81 -13.20
C MET A 85 -8.79 -7.75 -13.46
N TYR A 86 -9.58 -7.43 -12.44
CA TYR A 86 -10.50 -6.28 -12.47
C TYR A 86 -10.29 -5.38 -11.26
N SER A 87 -10.69 -4.13 -11.39
CA SER A 87 -10.73 -3.20 -10.25
C SER A 87 -12.06 -2.48 -10.13
N ILE A 88 -12.32 -1.99 -8.91
CA ILE A 88 -13.47 -1.15 -8.59
C ILE A 88 -12.96 0.06 -7.84
N THR A 89 -13.11 1.24 -8.43
CA THR A 89 -12.82 2.49 -7.75
C THR A 89 -14.10 3.04 -7.13
N LEU A 90 -14.08 3.26 -5.82
CA LEU A 90 -15.17 3.85 -5.05
C LEU A 90 -14.79 5.30 -4.73
N LEU A 91 -15.63 6.24 -5.15
CA LEU A 91 -15.48 7.67 -4.88
C LEU A 91 -16.61 8.11 -3.95
N ASP A 92 -16.26 8.70 -2.82
CA ASP A 92 -17.20 9.31 -1.86
C ASP A 92 -16.76 10.74 -1.66
N MET A 93 -17.34 11.64 -2.44
CA MET A 93 -16.95 13.03 -2.52
C MET A 93 -18.18 13.93 -2.46
N MET A 94 -18.15 14.96 -1.62
CA MET A 94 -19.20 15.98 -1.52
C MET A 94 -20.61 15.37 -1.31
N GLY A 95 -20.71 14.25 -0.58
CA GLY A 95 -21.95 13.53 -0.31
C GLY A 95 -22.46 12.64 -1.45
N GLN A 96 -21.75 12.60 -2.58
CA GLN A 96 -22.06 11.71 -3.71
C GLN A 96 -21.14 10.50 -3.73
N LYS A 97 -21.68 9.34 -4.10
CA LYS A 97 -20.96 8.05 -4.02
C LYS A 97 -21.06 7.32 -5.36
N TYR A 98 -19.91 7.19 -6.01
CA TYR A 98 -19.79 6.54 -7.31
C TYR A 98 -18.88 5.31 -7.25
N ALA A 99 -19.21 4.31 -8.03
CA ALA A 99 -18.41 3.11 -8.22
C ALA A 99 -18.10 2.92 -9.71
N LEU A 100 -16.82 2.94 -10.06
CA LEU A 100 -16.33 2.70 -11.41
C LEU A 100 -15.70 1.32 -11.47
N ARG A 101 -16.06 0.54 -12.48
CA ARG A 101 -15.45 -0.76 -12.74
C ARG A 101 -14.45 -0.64 -13.89
N SER A 102 -13.27 -1.21 -13.71
CA SER A 102 -12.29 -1.41 -14.79
C SER A 102 -12.15 -2.90 -15.06
N SER A 103 -12.41 -3.29 -16.31
CA SER A 103 -12.22 -4.67 -16.75
C SER A 103 -10.75 -5.01 -16.95
N THR A 104 -10.47 -6.27 -17.22
CA THR A 104 -9.12 -6.76 -17.55
C THR A 104 -8.52 -5.99 -18.71
N GLU A 105 -9.30 -5.70 -19.76
CA GLU A 105 -8.86 -4.97 -20.93
C GLU A 105 -8.41 -3.54 -20.58
N ILE A 106 -9.19 -2.84 -19.75
CA ILE A 106 -8.87 -1.48 -19.30
C ILE A 106 -7.59 -1.47 -18.46
N ILE A 107 -7.42 -2.48 -17.58
CA ILE A 107 -6.22 -2.59 -16.75
C ILE A 107 -4.99 -2.88 -17.62
N ASN A 108 -5.09 -3.83 -18.56
CA ASN A 108 -4.01 -4.16 -19.46
C ASN A 108 -3.61 -2.97 -20.34
N ASP A 109 -4.59 -2.24 -20.89
CA ASP A 109 -4.35 -1.01 -21.67
C ASP A 109 -3.61 0.06 -20.85
N LYS A 110 -3.96 0.23 -19.58
CA LYS A 110 -3.24 1.14 -18.67
C LYS A 110 -1.80 0.69 -18.40
N ILE A 111 -1.58 -0.63 -18.25
CA ILE A 111 -0.23 -1.19 -18.04
C ILE A 111 0.61 -0.99 -19.30
N GLU A 112 0.05 -1.24 -20.48
CA GLU A 112 0.75 -1.11 -21.78
C GLU A 112 1.13 0.34 -22.09
N LYS A 113 0.28 1.31 -21.70
CA LYS A 113 0.51 2.74 -21.91
C LYS A 113 1.35 3.44 -20.83
N ALA A 114 1.65 2.73 -19.75
CA ALA A 114 2.45 3.29 -18.68
C ALA A 114 3.93 3.44 -19.10
N PRO A 115 4.66 4.37 -18.48
CA PRO A 115 6.11 4.44 -18.62
C PRO A 115 6.78 3.12 -18.29
N SER A 116 7.85 2.79 -19.03
CA SER A 116 8.60 1.57 -18.74
C SER A 116 9.31 1.68 -17.38
N SER A 117 9.35 0.58 -16.62
CA SER A 117 10.07 0.51 -15.36
C SER A 117 11.09 -0.62 -15.36
N GLN A 118 12.25 -0.37 -14.74
CA GLN A 118 13.27 -1.36 -14.46
C GLN A 118 13.43 -1.46 -12.94
N ILE A 119 13.53 -2.69 -12.42
CA ILE A 119 13.64 -2.92 -10.99
C ILE A 119 14.99 -3.57 -10.71
N GLU A 120 15.81 -2.91 -9.91
CA GLU A 120 17.05 -3.43 -9.36
C GLU A 120 16.81 -3.86 -7.91
N PHE A 121 17.06 -5.13 -7.61
CA PHE A 121 16.94 -5.69 -6.26
C PHE A 121 18.30 -5.63 -5.56
N LEU A 122 18.35 -5.06 -4.36
CA LEU A 122 19.57 -4.86 -3.59
C LEU A 122 19.56 -5.76 -2.33
N ASP A 123 20.76 -6.13 -1.86
CA ASP A 123 20.91 -6.91 -0.62
C ASP A 123 20.73 -6.06 0.66
N GLU A 124 20.54 -4.74 0.50
CA GLU A 124 20.27 -3.83 1.61
C GLU A 124 18.92 -4.15 2.25
N THR A 125 18.90 -4.16 3.59
CA THR A 125 17.69 -4.43 4.35
C THR A 125 17.39 -3.34 5.36
N LYS A 126 16.11 -3.17 5.71
CA LYS A 126 15.60 -2.26 6.72
C LYS A 126 14.44 -2.91 7.48
N VAL A 127 14.34 -2.66 8.77
CA VAL A 127 13.17 -3.11 9.55
C VAL A 127 12.11 -2.02 9.54
N ILE A 128 10.88 -2.36 9.10
CA ILE A 128 9.74 -1.47 9.06
C ILE A 128 8.55 -2.18 9.72
N SER A 129 7.94 -1.56 10.72
CA SER A 129 6.83 -2.13 11.50
C SER A 129 7.08 -3.56 12.00
N GLY A 130 8.35 -3.88 12.34
CA GLY A 130 8.76 -5.19 12.86
C GLY A 130 9.10 -6.25 11.81
N TYR A 131 9.02 -5.93 10.51
CA TYR A 131 9.31 -6.83 9.40
C TYR A 131 10.63 -6.48 8.70
N THR A 132 11.38 -7.49 8.32
CA THR A 132 12.59 -7.29 7.52
C THR A 132 12.22 -7.03 6.07
N CYS A 133 12.59 -5.88 5.55
CA CYS A 133 12.33 -5.45 4.18
C CYS A 133 13.63 -5.43 3.39
N LYS A 134 13.57 -5.93 2.16
CA LYS A 134 14.63 -5.79 1.16
C LYS A 134 14.43 -4.49 0.39
N LYS A 135 15.51 -3.89 -0.08
CA LYS A 135 15.47 -2.69 -0.90
C LYS A 135 15.40 -3.04 -2.38
N ALA A 136 14.63 -2.27 -3.11
CA ALA A 136 14.68 -2.21 -4.57
C ALA A 136 14.74 -0.76 -5.02
N ILE A 137 15.39 -0.51 -6.16
CA ILE A 137 15.34 0.75 -6.89
C ILE A 137 14.51 0.52 -8.13
N VAL A 138 13.51 1.35 -8.33
CA VAL A 138 12.64 1.32 -9.51
C VAL A 138 12.94 2.53 -10.36
N THR A 139 13.60 2.30 -11.49
CA THR A 139 13.89 3.32 -12.49
C THR A 139 12.74 3.41 -13.48
N ILE A 140 12.12 4.57 -13.57
CA ILE A 140 11.02 4.85 -14.50
C ILE A 140 11.57 5.67 -15.64
N LYS A 141 11.30 5.22 -16.89
CA LYS A 141 11.66 5.93 -18.11
C LYS A 141 10.39 6.34 -18.85
N ASP A 142 10.15 7.63 -18.89
CA ASP A 142 9.08 8.20 -19.71
C ASP A 142 9.69 8.69 -21.04
N GLU A 143 9.47 7.91 -22.08
CA GLU A 143 10.01 8.20 -23.43
C GLU A 143 9.33 9.43 -24.07
N LEU A 144 8.10 9.75 -23.66
CA LEU A 144 7.33 10.87 -24.22
C LEU A 144 7.90 12.21 -23.79
N ILE A 145 8.27 12.33 -22.50
CA ILE A 145 8.84 13.56 -21.93
C ILE A 145 10.35 13.47 -21.71
N LYS A 146 10.96 12.32 -22.05
CA LYS A 146 12.41 12.05 -21.95
C LYS A 146 12.95 12.27 -20.55
N THR A 147 12.20 11.85 -19.53
CA THR A 147 12.62 11.92 -18.13
C THR A 147 12.91 10.52 -17.61
N GLU A 148 13.85 10.46 -16.68
CA GLU A 148 14.19 9.28 -15.92
C GLU A 148 14.11 9.66 -14.43
N SER A 149 13.43 8.85 -13.63
CA SER A 149 13.31 9.02 -12.19
C SER A 149 13.52 7.70 -11.48
N GLU A 150 14.10 7.77 -10.29
CA GLU A 150 14.33 6.62 -9.43
C GLU A 150 13.46 6.70 -8.18
N LEU A 151 12.78 5.62 -7.86
CA LEU A 151 11.98 5.46 -6.67
C LEU A 151 12.56 4.37 -5.79
N ILE A 152 12.62 4.62 -4.49
CA ILE A 152 13.10 3.65 -3.51
C ILE A 152 11.91 2.87 -2.96
N VAL A 153 12.06 1.54 -2.94
CA VAL A 153 11.05 0.62 -2.40
C VAL A 153 11.70 -0.29 -1.37
N TYR A 154 11.09 -0.39 -0.18
CA TYR A 154 11.37 -1.44 0.79
C TYR A 154 10.17 -2.37 0.89
N TYR A 155 10.38 -3.66 0.60
CA TYR A 155 9.31 -4.66 0.53
C TYR A 155 9.67 -5.89 1.37
N SER A 156 8.66 -6.57 1.92
CA SER A 156 8.82 -7.81 2.66
C SER A 156 8.21 -8.99 1.90
N GLU A 157 9.01 -10.05 1.76
CA GLU A 157 8.59 -11.35 1.22
C GLU A 157 8.07 -12.30 2.30
N GLU A 158 8.11 -11.91 3.57
CA GLU A 158 7.56 -12.70 4.68
C GLU A 158 6.05 -12.94 4.53
N PHE A 159 5.39 -12.09 3.77
CA PHE A 159 4.00 -12.24 3.39
C PHE A 159 3.92 -13.06 2.10
N SER A 160 3.40 -14.27 2.15
CA SER A 160 3.30 -15.16 0.98
C SER A 160 2.26 -14.71 -0.07
N GLN A 161 2.08 -13.40 -0.17
CA GLN A 161 1.09 -12.80 -1.08
C GLN A 161 1.71 -12.57 -2.46
N LYS A 162 1.28 -13.36 -3.41
CA LYS A 162 1.69 -13.23 -4.81
C LYS A 162 0.77 -12.25 -5.54
N ASN A 163 1.33 -11.46 -6.45
CA ASN A 163 0.56 -10.61 -7.38
C ASN A 163 -0.19 -9.41 -6.77
N LEU A 164 0.15 -8.94 -5.56
CA LEU A 164 -0.46 -7.74 -4.98
C LEU A 164 -0.27 -6.48 -5.83
N ASN A 165 0.88 -6.40 -6.51
CA ASN A 165 1.28 -5.23 -7.30
C ASN A 165 1.01 -5.43 -8.80
N LYS A 166 0.22 -6.44 -9.19
CA LYS A 166 0.05 -6.85 -10.59
C LYS A 166 -0.69 -5.81 -11.44
N ASP A 167 -1.57 -5.01 -10.85
CA ASP A 167 -2.28 -3.91 -11.50
C ASP A 167 -1.47 -2.60 -11.53
N ASN A 168 -0.33 -2.58 -10.85
CA ASN A 168 0.53 -1.41 -10.83
C ASN A 168 1.63 -1.55 -11.89
N PRO A 169 1.61 -0.75 -12.95
CA PRO A 169 2.55 -0.90 -14.06
C PRO A 169 4.01 -0.64 -13.65
N ILE A 170 4.23 0.15 -12.60
CA ILE A 170 5.58 0.53 -12.13
C ILE A 170 6.16 -0.54 -11.20
N PHE A 171 5.33 -1.10 -10.31
CA PHE A 171 5.78 -2.00 -9.23
C PHE A 171 5.43 -3.48 -9.45
N HIS A 172 4.90 -3.86 -10.62
CA HIS A 172 4.41 -5.23 -10.87
C HIS A 172 5.45 -6.35 -10.67
N GLY A 173 6.74 -6.01 -10.74
CA GLY A 173 7.85 -6.94 -10.46
C GLY A 173 8.18 -7.12 -8.99
N ILE A 174 7.70 -6.25 -8.09
CA ILE A 174 7.94 -6.35 -6.65
C ILE A 174 7.07 -7.46 -6.06
N LYS A 175 7.72 -8.43 -5.42
CA LYS A 175 7.05 -9.54 -4.74
C LYS A 175 6.77 -9.17 -3.28
N GLY A 176 5.62 -9.62 -2.76
CA GLY A 176 5.24 -9.34 -1.38
C GLY A 176 4.63 -7.95 -1.16
N ILE A 177 4.68 -7.46 0.06
CA ILE A 177 4.08 -6.19 0.46
C ILE A 177 5.15 -5.11 0.51
N MET A 178 4.94 -4.01 -0.20
CA MET A 178 5.79 -2.81 -0.12
C MET A 178 5.47 -2.08 1.19
N LEU A 179 6.43 -2.02 2.12
CA LEU A 179 6.23 -1.39 3.43
C LEU A 179 6.74 0.06 3.50
N GLU A 180 7.64 0.45 2.59
CA GLU A 180 8.00 1.84 2.33
C GLU A 180 8.23 1.99 0.84
N TYR A 181 7.64 3.00 0.22
CA TYR A 181 7.81 3.28 -1.20
C TYR A 181 7.43 4.73 -1.51
N GLU A 182 7.88 5.18 -2.66
CA GLU A 182 7.65 6.53 -3.15
C GLU A 182 6.84 6.48 -4.45
N ILE A 183 6.02 7.52 -4.66
CA ILE A 183 5.30 7.76 -5.91
C ILE A 183 5.42 9.24 -6.22
N ASP A 184 5.87 9.59 -7.42
CA ASP A 184 5.75 10.94 -7.95
C ASP A 184 4.46 11.07 -8.74
N THR A 185 3.66 12.06 -8.40
CA THR A 185 2.44 12.41 -9.13
C THR A 185 2.49 13.88 -9.48
N GLN A 186 2.73 14.19 -10.75
CA GLN A 186 2.78 15.56 -11.27
C GLN A 186 3.77 16.48 -10.52
N GLY A 187 4.93 15.92 -10.15
CA GLY A 187 5.98 16.63 -9.43
C GLY A 187 5.75 16.73 -7.92
N ILE A 188 4.75 16.02 -7.39
CA ILE A 188 4.54 15.88 -5.95
C ILE A 188 5.01 14.48 -5.53
N LEU A 189 6.16 14.43 -4.85
CA LEU A 189 6.69 13.20 -4.31
C LEU A 189 5.93 12.83 -3.03
N MET A 190 5.28 11.68 -3.05
CA MET A 190 4.61 11.07 -1.91
C MET A 190 5.40 9.87 -1.42
N LYS A 191 5.72 9.84 -0.14
CA LYS A 191 6.37 8.71 0.51
C LYS A 191 5.38 8.03 1.44
N PHE A 192 5.18 6.74 1.21
CA PHE A 192 4.33 5.86 2.00
C PHE A 192 5.21 5.00 2.90
N THR A 193 4.97 5.04 4.20
CA THR A 193 5.68 4.20 5.18
C THR A 193 4.67 3.46 6.05
N ALA A 194 4.73 2.13 6.07
CA ALA A 194 3.84 1.31 6.90
C ALA A 194 4.07 1.64 8.39
N SER A 195 3.04 2.12 9.06
CA SER A 195 3.05 2.45 10.48
C SER A 195 2.49 1.32 11.35
N SER A 196 1.61 0.46 10.79
CA SER A 196 1.13 -0.75 11.46
C SER A 196 0.73 -1.84 10.46
N ILE A 197 0.87 -3.09 10.92
CA ILE A 197 0.45 -4.29 10.17
C ILE A 197 -0.31 -5.17 11.15
N GLU A 198 -1.59 -5.39 10.85
CA GLU A 198 -2.49 -6.19 11.69
C GLU A 198 -2.94 -7.45 10.95
N VAL A 199 -2.53 -8.61 11.45
CA VAL A 199 -3.05 -9.90 10.98
C VAL A 199 -4.43 -10.10 11.59
N LYS A 200 -5.47 -10.03 10.77
CA LYS A 200 -6.86 -10.17 11.21
C LYS A 200 -7.76 -10.65 10.08
N LYS A 201 -8.88 -11.27 10.45
CA LYS A 201 -9.89 -11.67 9.46
C LYS A 201 -10.55 -10.44 8.83
N ILE A 202 -10.55 -10.40 7.50
CA ILE A 202 -11.20 -9.36 6.72
C ILE A 202 -12.52 -9.90 6.14
N SER A 203 -13.59 -9.14 6.32
CA SER A 203 -14.89 -9.52 5.76
C SER A 203 -14.87 -9.43 4.24
N LYS A 204 -15.40 -10.44 3.54
CA LYS A 204 -15.57 -10.40 2.07
C LYS A 204 -16.45 -9.22 1.62
N LYS A 205 -17.23 -8.61 2.51
CA LYS A 205 -18.04 -7.41 2.20
C LYS A 205 -17.16 -6.18 1.92
N GLU A 206 -15.92 -6.15 2.46
CA GLU A 206 -14.98 -5.05 2.20
C GLU A 206 -14.59 -4.94 0.72
N PHE A 207 -14.68 -6.04 -0.03
CA PHE A 207 -14.32 -6.12 -1.44
C PHE A 207 -15.52 -6.06 -2.38
N LYS A 208 -16.65 -5.52 -1.92
CA LYS A 208 -17.87 -5.35 -2.71
C LYS A 208 -18.26 -3.88 -2.80
N ILE A 209 -18.97 -3.52 -3.86
CA ILE A 209 -19.60 -2.20 -3.98
C ILE A 209 -20.69 -2.09 -2.91
N PRO A 210 -20.65 -1.10 -2.01
CA PRO A 210 -21.71 -0.87 -1.05
C PRO A 210 -23.00 -0.45 -1.77
N LYS A 211 -24.16 -0.80 -1.20
CA LYS A 211 -25.48 -0.58 -1.83
C LYS A 211 -25.81 0.90 -2.12
N ASN A 212 -25.18 1.81 -1.41
CA ASN A 212 -25.42 3.25 -1.54
C ASN A 212 -24.46 3.93 -2.53
N TYR A 213 -23.75 3.16 -3.34
CA TYR A 213 -22.91 3.68 -4.43
C TYR A 213 -23.65 3.50 -5.77
N GLU A 214 -23.68 4.57 -6.56
CA GLU A 214 -24.12 4.55 -7.94
C GLU A 214 -23.02 3.96 -8.83
N VAL A 215 -23.34 2.90 -9.56
CA VAL A 215 -22.40 2.34 -10.55
C VAL A 215 -22.45 3.22 -11.78
N THR A 216 -21.30 3.72 -12.21
CA THR A 216 -21.16 4.65 -13.33
C THR A 216 -19.92 4.33 -14.16
N THR A 217 -19.77 4.96 -15.30
CA THR A 217 -18.60 4.91 -16.17
C THR A 217 -17.74 6.16 -16.02
N GLU A 218 -16.48 6.08 -16.46
CA GLU A 218 -15.59 7.25 -16.46
C GLU A 218 -16.15 8.38 -17.36
N ALA A 219 -16.76 8.02 -18.50
CA ALA A 219 -17.37 8.98 -19.42
C ALA A 219 -18.57 9.69 -18.78
N GLU A 220 -19.47 8.98 -18.10
CA GLU A 220 -20.59 9.56 -17.38
C GLU A 220 -20.12 10.46 -16.22
N LEU A 221 -19.08 10.01 -15.50
CA LEU A 221 -18.50 10.81 -14.41
C LEU A 221 -17.89 12.12 -14.94
N LYS A 222 -17.12 12.05 -16.04
CA LYS A 222 -16.58 13.23 -16.72
C LYS A 222 -17.70 14.18 -17.20
N SER A 223 -18.80 13.63 -17.72
CA SER A 223 -19.96 14.44 -18.14
C SER A 223 -20.63 15.15 -16.95
N LYS A 224 -20.70 14.50 -15.78
CA LYS A 224 -21.29 15.09 -14.57
C LYS A 224 -20.42 16.18 -13.95
N PHE A 225 -19.10 16.05 -14.01
CA PHE A 225 -18.15 16.96 -13.35
C PHE A 225 -17.29 17.80 -14.32
N GLY A 226 -17.22 17.45 -15.61
CA GLY A 226 -16.40 18.13 -16.61
C GLY A 226 -17.02 19.38 -17.23
N GLY A 227 -18.16 19.81 -16.72
CA GLY A 227 -18.85 21.04 -17.13
C GLY A 227 -18.65 22.24 -16.17
N MET A 228 -17.70 22.14 -15.24
CA MET A 228 -17.30 23.23 -14.34
C MET A 228 -15.96 23.82 -14.76
#